data_fe632af41a46a73e4754a03674b8ef70
#
_entry.id   fe632af41a46a73e4754a03674b8ef70
#
_cell.length_a   1.000
_cell.length_b   1.000
_cell.length_c   1.000
_cell.angle_alpha   90.00
_cell.angle_beta   90.00
_cell.angle_gamma   90.00
#
_symmetry.space_group_name_H-M   'P 1'
#
loop_
_entity.id
_entity.type
_entity.pdbx_description
1 polymer ?
#
loop_
_entity_poly.entity_id
_entity_poly.type
_entity_poly.pdbx_seq_one_letter_code
_entity_poly.pdbx_strand_id
1 'polypeptide(L)'
;QADLREYVASSTGDIYRDGQLRLMIDEDGSTMGCIDLFDFDPRNRKAAIGMYIAPHARGRGIGTKAVKLIEEYAFGFLKLRMLYAIIATKNTACSTIYKKEGYEPSSILKAWTIEDNAILWQKIHE
;
A
#
# COMPACT_ATOMS: atom_id res chain seq x y z
N GLN A 1 -2.85 -15.77 11.28
CA GLN A 1 -1.70 -14.95 10.96
C GLN A 1 -1.73 -14.54 9.50
N ALA A 2 -1.45 -13.27 9.20
CA ALA A 2 -1.49 -12.75 7.85
C ALA A 2 -0.17 -12.95 7.14
N ASP A 3 -0.24 -13.40 5.89
CA ASP A 3 0.89 -13.58 4.99
C ASP A 3 0.65 -12.83 3.70
N LEU A 4 1.74 -12.48 3.02
CA LEU A 4 1.64 -11.91 1.68
C LEU A 4 2.03 -12.96 0.65
N ARG A 5 1.21 -13.06 -0.41
CA ARG A 5 1.43 -13.97 -1.53
C ARG A 5 1.40 -13.18 -2.82
N GLU A 6 2.39 -13.38 -3.68
CA GLU A 6 2.45 -12.67 -4.94
C GLU A 6 1.31 -13.08 -5.87
N TYR A 7 0.68 -12.08 -6.51
CA TYR A 7 -0.34 -12.29 -7.52
C TYR A 7 0.34 -12.29 -8.89
N VAL A 8 0.39 -13.45 -9.55
CA VAL A 8 1.16 -13.62 -10.78
C VAL A 8 0.32 -13.76 -12.05
N ALA A 9 -1.00 -13.69 -11.96
CA ALA A 9 -1.89 -13.98 -13.08
C ALA A 9 -1.66 -13.10 -14.33
N SER A 10 -1.20 -11.85 -14.15
CA SER A 10 -0.98 -10.92 -15.26
C SER A 10 0.34 -10.17 -15.17
N SER A 11 1.28 -10.62 -14.35
CA SER A 11 2.56 -9.95 -14.15
C SER A 11 3.72 -10.90 -14.42
N THR A 12 4.91 -10.33 -14.63
CA THR A 12 6.12 -11.13 -14.80
C THR A 12 6.74 -11.53 -13.46
N GLY A 13 6.21 -11.00 -12.35
CA GLY A 13 6.79 -11.18 -11.02
C GLY A 13 8.02 -10.31 -10.76
N ASP A 14 8.32 -9.39 -11.67
CA ASP A 14 9.49 -8.51 -11.56
C ASP A 14 9.03 -7.07 -11.53
N ILE A 15 9.12 -6.44 -10.36
CA ILE A 15 8.68 -5.06 -10.19
C ILE A 15 9.50 -4.07 -11.02
N TYR A 16 10.78 -4.38 -11.29
CA TYR A 16 11.62 -3.52 -12.12
C TYR A 16 11.14 -3.50 -13.56
N ARG A 17 10.55 -4.58 -14.02
CA ARG A 17 10.02 -4.69 -15.37
C ARG A 17 8.60 -4.19 -15.48
N ASP A 18 7.75 -4.53 -14.51
CA ASP A 18 6.32 -4.23 -14.55
C ASP A 18 6.00 -2.84 -14.00
N GLY A 19 6.86 -2.27 -13.17
CA GLY A 19 6.61 -1.01 -12.49
C GLY A 19 5.61 -1.13 -11.35
N GLN A 20 5.12 -2.33 -11.09
CA GLN A 20 4.11 -2.59 -10.06
C GLN A 20 4.20 -4.02 -9.56
N LEU A 21 3.64 -4.23 -8.38
CA LEU A 21 3.58 -5.53 -7.75
C LEU A 21 2.31 -5.61 -6.92
N ARG A 22 1.51 -6.66 -7.12
CA ARG A 22 0.35 -6.92 -6.28
C ARG A 22 0.62 -8.12 -5.40
N LEU A 23 0.38 -7.97 -4.12
CA LEU A 23 0.49 -9.04 -3.14
C LEU A 23 -0.88 -9.33 -2.54
N MET A 24 -1.27 -10.59 -2.54
CA MET A 24 -2.51 -11.01 -1.90
C MET A 24 -2.27 -11.17 -0.41
N ILE A 25 -3.21 -10.73 0.39
CA ILE A 25 -3.14 -10.86 1.85
C ILE A 25 -3.93 -12.10 2.23
N ASP A 26 -3.23 -13.13 2.66
CA ASP A 26 -3.85 -14.39 3.05
C ASP A 26 -3.78 -14.59 4.56
N GLU A 27 -4.84 -15.18 5.13
CA GLU A 27 -4.87 -15.57 6.53
C GLU A 27 -5.57 -16.93 6.61
N ASP A 28 -4.89 -17.90 7.18
CA ASP A 28 -5.41 -19.25 7.36
C ASP A 28 -5.97 -19.86 6.07
N GLY A 29 -5.28 -19.63 4.95
CA GLY A 29 -5.66 -20.18 3.66
C GLY A 29 -6.74 -19.40 2.92
N SER A 30 -7.22 -18.30 3.50
CA SER A 30 -8.24 -17.45 2.87
C SER A 30 -7.66 -16.10 2.50
N THR A 31 -8.05 -15.58 1.34
CA THR A 31 -7.63 -14.25 0.89
C THR A 31 -8.47 -13.18 1.56
N MET A 32 -7.81 -12.25 2.25
CA MET A 32 -8.43 -11.16 2.99
C MET A 32 -8.41 -9.84 2.25
N GLY A 33 -7.63 -9.73 1.19
CA GLY A 33 -7.48 -8.50 0.42
C GLY A 33 -6.21 -8.51 -0.39
N CYS A 34 -5.76 -7.31 -0.76
CA CYS A 34 -4.49 -7.17 -1.47
C CYS A 34 -3.81 -5.87 -1.08
N ILE A 35 -2.50 -5.83 -1.28
CA ILE A 35 -1.70 -4.63 -1.10
C ILE A 35 -0.75 -4.53 -2.28
N ASP A 36 -0.65 -3.33 -2.84
CA ASP A 36 0.06 -3.08 -4.08
C ASP A 36 1.17 -2.07 -3.89
N LEU A 37 2.28 -2.29 -4.61
CA LEU A 37 3.22 -1.22 -4.93
C LEU A 37 3.03 -0.91 -6.41
N PHE A 38 2.96 0.37 -6.76
CA PHE A 38 2.82 0.79 -8.15
C PHE A 38 3.53 2.12 -8.37
N ASP A 39 3.58 2.56 -9.61
CA ASP A 39 4.37 3.73 -9.98
C ASP A 39 5.79 3.63 -9.40
N PHE A 40 6.37 2.43 -9.49
CA PHE A 40 7.69 2.15 -8.96
C PHE A 40 8.74 2.95 -9.72
N ASP A 41 9.48 3.75 -8.99
CA ASP A 41 10.53 4.61 -9.54
C ASP A 41 11.85 4.25 -8.84
N PRO A 42 12.61 3.30 -9.41
CA PRO A 42 13.85 2.87 -8.78
C PRO A 42 14.93 3.96 -8.78
N ARG A 43 14.88 4.86 -9.75
CA ARG A 43 15.84 5.96 -9.85
C ARG A 43 15.68 6.93 -8.69
N ASN A 44 14.45 7.31 -8.38
CA ASN A 44 14.15 8.22 -7.27
C ASN A 44 13.85 7.47 -5.98
N ARG A 45 13.87 6.15 -6.02
CA ARG A 45 13.72 5.26 -4.87
C ARG A 45 12.41 5.49 -4.14
N LYS A 46 11.32 5.47 -4.90
CA LYS A 46 9.97 5.67 -4.35
C LYS A 46 8.96 4.80 -5.07
N ALA A 47 7.83 4.58 -4.41
CA ALA A 47 6.67 3.89 -5.00
C ALA A 47 5.40 4.32 -4.29
N ALA A 48 4.29 4.18 -4.99
CA ALA A 48 2.98 4.32 -4.40
C ALA A 48 2.56 3.00 -3.75
N ILE A 49 1.78 3.10 -2.69
CA ILE A 49 1.21 1.94 -2.00
C ILE A 49 -0.32 2.07 -2.02
N GLY A 50 -1.00 0.98 -2.34
CA GLY A 50 -2.44 0.89 -2.30
C GLY A 50 -2.86 -0.38 -1.60
N MET A 51 -4.06 -0.38 -0.99
CA MET A 51 -4.52 -1.52 -0.21
C MET A 51 -6.02 -1.67 -0.29
N TYR A 52 -6.48 -2.90 -0.36
CA TYR A 52 -7.89 -3.25 -0.23
C TYR A 52 -8.04 -4.39 0.76
N ILE A 53 -8.90 -4.20 1.75
CA ILE A 53 -9.24 -5.24 2.73
C ILE A 53 -10.70 -5.61 2.51
N ALA A 54 -10.97 -6.89 2.33
CA ALA A 54 -12.34 -7.38 2.13
C ALA A 54 -13.20 -7.03 3.35
N PRO A 55 -14.50 -6.72 3.15
CA PRO A 55 -15.36 -6.29 4.26
C PRO A 55 -15.37 -7.23 5.46
N HIS A 56 -15.36 -8.54 5.22
CA HIS A 56 -15.40 -9.53 6.31
C HIS A 56 -14.09 -9.57 7.12
N ALA A 57 -13.02 -8.99 6.59
CA ALA A 57 -11.71 -9.02 7.23
C ALA A 57 -11.35 -7.69 7.91
N ARG A 58 -12.21 -6.70 7.83
CA ARG A 58 -11.94 -5.36 8.38
C ARG A 58 -12.05 -5.36 9.90
N GLY A 59 -11.34 -4.41 10.53
CA GLY A 59 -11.38 -4.24 11.99
C GLY A 59 -10.58 -5.27 12.77
N ARG A 60 -9.73 -6.04 12.11
CA ARG A 60 -8.96 -7.11 12.73
C ARG A 60 -7.44 -6.87 12.72
N GLY A 61 -7.02 -5.68 12.33
CA GLY A 61 -5.60 -5.35 12.29
C GLY A 61 -4.85 -5.91 11.07
N ILE A 62 -5.55 -6.50 10.12
CA ILE A 62 -4.94 -7.11 8.94
C ILE A 62 -4.27 -6.06 8.06
N GLY A 63 -4.91 -4.90 7.85
CA GLY A 63 -4.33 -3.81 7.08
C GLY A 63 -3.03 -3.30 7.68
N THR A 64 -3.00 -3.13 8.98
CA THR A 64 -1.77 -2.70 9.68
C THR A 64 -0.64 -3.70 9.47
N LYS A 65 -0.93 -5.00 9.61
CA LYS A 65 0.08 -6.04 9.37
C LYS A 65 0.56 -6.04 7.93
N ALA A 66 -0.36 -5.86 6.98
CA ALA A 66 -0.02 -5.83 5.55
C ALA A 66 0.92 -4.67 5.23
N VAL A 67 0.63 -3.47 5.77
CA VAL A 67 1.50 -2.30 5.58
C VAL A 67 2.89 -2.56 6.13
N LYS A 68 2.99 -3.15 7.33
CA LYS A 68 4.30 -3.48 7.91
C LYS A 68 5.08 -4.45 7.01
N LEU A 69 4.42 -5.46 6.48
CA LEU A 69 5.08 -6.46 5.65
C LEU A 69 5.55 -5.87 4.32
N ILE A 70 4.71 -5.05 3.67
CA ILE A 70 5.12 -4.42 2.41
C ILE A 70 6.25 -3.43 2.62
N GLU A 71 6.30 -2.76 3.79
CA GLU A 71 7.38 -1.85 4.12
C GLU A 71 8.71 -2.58 4.29
N GLU A 72 8.69 -3.76 4.89
CA GLU A 72 9.90 -4.57 4.99
C GLU A 72 10.46 -4.88 3.61
N TYR A 73 9.59 -5.21 2.67
CA TYR A 73 9.99 -5.47 1.30
C TYR A 73 10.48 -4.19 0.61
N ALA A 74 9.71 -3.13 0.69
CA ALA A 74 10.01 -1.88 -0.02
C ALA A 74 11.27 -1.19 0.53
N PHE A 75 11.35 -1.01 1.83
CA PHE A 75 12.48 -0.33 2.46
C PHE A 75 13.68 -1.25 2.63
N GLY A 76 13.43 -2.51 3.02
CA GLY A 76 14.50 -3.47 3.29
C GLY A 76 15.09 -4.09 2.04
N PHE A 77 14.27 -4.65 1.17
CA PHE A 77 14.73 -5.35 -0.02
C PHE A 77 14.92 -4.43 -1.22
N LEU A 78 13.93 -3.63 -1.56
CA LEU A 78 14.01 -2.71 -2.71
C LEU A 78 14.84 -1.46 -2.42
N LYS A 79 15.14 -1.20 -1.15
CA LYS A 79 15.94 -0.04 -0.72
C LYS A 79 15.32 1.29 -1.11
N LEU A 80 14.00 1.36 -1.09
CA LEU A 80 13.29 2.61 -1.35
C LEU A 80 13.48 3.59 -0.20
N ARG A 81 13.38 4.88 -0.50
CA ARG A 81 13.46 5.95 0.50
C ARG A 81 12.09 6.44 0.93
N MET A 82 11.09 6.27 0.05
CA MET A 82 9.79 6.88 0.30
C MET A 82 8.68 6.00 -0.26
N LEU A 83 7.63 5.83 0.53
CA LEU A 83 6.36 5.29 0.07
C LEU A 83 5.30 6.36 0.23
N TYR A 84 4.35 6.40 -0.70
CA TYR A 84 3.25 7.34 -0.59
C TYR A 84 1.94 6.65 -0.93
N ALA A 85 0.86 7.13 -0.30
CA ALA A 85 -0.48 6.64 -0.53
C ALA A 85 -1.41 7.82 -0.80
N ILE A 86 -2.24 7.70 -1.83
CA ILE A 86 -3.24 8.71 -2.15
C ILE A 86 -4.58 8.16 -1.70
N ILE A 87 -5.17 8.77 -0.68
CA ILE A 87 -6.35 8.25 0.00
C ILE A 87 -7.47 9.27 -0.06
N ALA A 88 -8.63 8.85 -0.56
CA ALA A 88 -9.82 9.70 -0.58
C ALA A 88 -10.10 10.24 0.82
N THR A 89 -10.42 11.51 0.93
CA THR A 89 -10.64 12.18 2.21
C THR A 89 -11.67 11.46 3.08
N LYS A 90 -12.68 10.88 2.46
CA LYS A 90 -13.74 10.15 3.18
C LYS A 90 -13.33 8.77 3.67
N ASN A 91 -12.22 8.23 3.15
CA ASN A 91 -11.76 6.90 3.53
C ASN A 91 -10.93 6.97 4.82
N THR A 92 -11.60 7.25 5.93
CA THR A 92 -10.96 7.42 7.23
C THR A 92 -10.38 6.12 7.77
N ALA A 93 -10.98 4.99 7.44
CA ALA A 93 -10.46 3.69 7.88
C ALA A 93 -9.05 3.45 7.33
N CYS A 94 -8.85 3.73 6.06
CA CYS A 94 -7.56 3.56 5.40
C CYS A 94 -6.53 4.58 5.92
N SER A 95 -6.91 5.87 5.98
CA SER A 95 -6.00 6.91 6.43
C SER A 95 -5.56 6.70 7.88
N THR A 96 -6.45 6.17 8.71
CA THR A 96 -6.11 5.85 10.10
C THR A 96 -4.98 4.82 10.18
N ILE A 97 -5.02 3.80 9.33
CA ILE A 97 -3.98 2.77 9.28
C ILE A 97 -2.64 3.40 8.90
N TYR A 98 -2.61 4.19 7.83
CA TYR A 98 -1.36 4.80 7.36
C TYR A 98 -0.81 5.80 8.38
N LYS A 99 -1.68 6.61 8.97
CA LYS A 99 -1.26 7.55 10.02
C LYS A 99 -0.61 6.82 11.19
N LYS A 100 -1.22 5.73 11.62
CA LYS A 100 -0.70 4.90 12.72
C LYS A 100 0.67 4.32 12.38
N GLU A 101 0.89 3.97 11.11
CA GLU A 101 2.15 3.41 10.65
C GLU A 101 3.20 4.47 10.30
N GLY A 102 2.96 5.72 10.63
CA GLY A 102 3.97 6.77 10.51
C GLY A 102 3.92 7.58 9.22
N TYR A 103 2.87 7.42 8.41
CA TYR A 103 2.69 8.27 7.24
C TYR A 103 2.15 9.62 7.67
N GLU A 104 2.59 10.66 6.99
CA GLU A 104 2.18 12.03 7.28
C GLU A 104 1.42 12.63 6.10
N PRO A 105 0.36 13.40 6.34
CA PRO A 105 -0.36 14.09 5.26
C PRO A 105 0.51 15.23 4.75
N SER A 106 0.79 15.23 3.45
CA SER A 106 1.68 16.23 2.86
C SER A 106 1.02 17.11 1.82
N SER A 107 -0.14 16.73 1.28
CA SER A 107 -0.82 17.54 0.27
C SER A 107 -2.27 17.14 0.14
N ILE A 108 -3.11 18.11 -0.24
CA ILE A 108 -4.51 17.88 -0.59
C ILE A 108 -4.61 17.89 -2.12
N LEU A 109 -5.17 16.83 -2.67
CA LEU A 109 -5.40 16.68 -4.10
C LEU A 109 -6.87 16.94 -4.36
N LYS A 110 -7.19 18.15 -4.83
CA LYS A 110 -8.58 18.58 -5.02
C LYS A 110 -9.20 17.87 -6.22
N ALA A 111 -10.48 17.50 -6.05
CA ALA A 111 -11.26 16.83 -7.10
C ALA A 111 -10.53 15.62 -7.69
N TRP A 112 -9.87 14.86 -6.84
CA TRP A 112 -9.08 13.71 -7.27
C TRP A 112 -9.96 12.60 -7.83
N THR A 113 -11.14 12.43 -7.24
CA THR A 113 -12.20 11.62 -7.82
C THR A 113 -13.40 12.51 -8.09
N ILE A 114 -14.39 11.99 -8.81
CA ILE A 114 -15.59 12.76 -9.12
C ILE A 114 -16.37 13.14 -7.85
N GLU A 115 -16.18 12.40 -6.76
CA GLU A 115 -16.95 12.60 -5.54
C GLU A 115 -16.14 13.21 -4.40
N ASP A 116 -14.82 13.23 -4.48
CA ASP A 116 -14.01 13.58 -3.33
C ASP A 116 -12.63 14.10 -3.70
N ASN A 117 -12.06 14.81 -2.74
CA ASN A 117 -10.65 15.13 -2.72
C ASN A 117 -9.88 13.94 -2.17
N ALA A 118 -8.58 13.95 -2.30
CA ALA A 118 -7.72 12.96 -1.70
C ALA A 118 -6.58 13.65 -0.97
N ILE A 119 -5.95 12.91 -0.08
CA ILE A 119 -4.77 13.37 0.65
C ILE A 119 -3.61 12.49 0.27
N LEU A 120 -2.48 13.11 -0.02
CA LEU A 120 -1.22 12.43 -0.26
C LEU A 120 -0.54 12.21 1.09
N TRP A 121 -0.34 10.95 1.45
CA TRP A 121 0.34 10.53 2.67
C TRP A 121 1.71 10.01 2.32
N GLN A 122 2.74 10.40 3.05
CA GLN A 122 4.10 9.99 2.76
C GLN A 122 4.81 9.44 3.99
N LYS A 123 5.65 8.44 3.78
CA LYS A 123 6.56 7.94 4.78
C LYS A 123 7.95 7.86 4.20
N ILE A 124 8.88 8.54 4.85
CA ILE A 124 10.27 8.57 4.43
C ILE A 124 11.06 7.63 5.34
N HIS A 125 11.82 6.73 4.72
CA HIS A 125 12.70 5.81 5.42
C HIS A 125 14.11 6.39 5.42
N GLU A 126 14.62 6.62 6.61
CA GLU A 126 15.95 7.20 6.77
C GLU A 126 17.01 6.19 7.21
#